data_9e4a0de2345c7d916f1e351ec9ea4f18
#
_entry.id   9e4a0de2345c7d916f1e351ec9ea4f18
#
_cell.length_a   1.000
_cell.length_b   1.000
_cell.length_c   1.000
_cell.angle_alpha   90.00
_cell.angle_beta   90.00
_cell.angle_gamma   90.00
#
_symmetry.space_group_name_H-M   'P 1'
#
loop_
_entity.id
_entity.type
_entity.pdbx_description
1 polymer ?
#
loop_
_entity_poly.entity_id
_entity_poly.type
_entity_poly.pdbx_seq_one_letter_code
_entity_poly.pdbx_strand_id
1 'polypeptide(L)' 'SSAASDVYKRQIYESLEEKMKNITGTRVFIHRKKNNKGKIEIEYYSRDDLERIIDLFESIR' A
#
# COMPACT_ATOMS: atom_id res chain seq x y z
N SER A 1 -9.05 -24.35 6.20
CA SER A 1 -7.75 -24.49 6.80
C SER A 1 -6.97 -23.18 6.73
N SER A 2 -5.91 -23.10 7.50
CA SER A 2 -5.11 -21.88 7.57
C SER A 2 -4.44 -21.52 6.24
N ALA A 3 -4.07 -22.52 5.43
CA ALA A 3 -3.43 -22.27 4.14
C ALA A 3 -4.36 -21.54 3.18
N ALA A 4 -5.61 -21.96 3.10
CA ALA A 4 -6.59 -21.29 2.25
C ALA A 4 -6.87 -19.87 2.74
N SER A 5 -6.92 -19.69 4.05
CA SER A 5 -7.12 -18.39 4.66
C SER A 5 -5.97 -17.43 4.35
N ASP A 6 -4.73 -17.94 4.39
CA ASP A 6 -3.55 -17.13 4.10
C ASP A 6 -3.51 -16.68 2.64
N VAL A 7 -3.86 -17.56 1.71
CA VAL A 7 -3.93 -17.23 0.29
C VAL A 7 -4.97 -16.13 0.05
N TYR A 8 -6.13 -16.27 0.68
CA TYR A 8 -7.20 -15.29 0.56
C TYR A 8 -6.77 -13.93 1.10
N LYS A 9 -6.12 -13.91 2.25
CA LYS A 9 -5.61 -12.66 2.83
C LYS A 9 -4.58 -12.00 1.93
N ARG A 10 -3.68 -12.78 1.35
CA ARG A 10 -2.68 -12.26 0.42
C ARG A 10 -3.34 -11.56 -0.76
N GLN A 11 -4.37 -12.16 -1.35
CA GLN A 11 -5.08 -11.58 -2.47
C GLN A 11 -5.73 -10.25 -2.11
N ILE A 12 -6.28 -10.15 -0.91
CA ILE A 12 -6.88 -8.90 -0.44
C ILE A 12 -5.82 -7.81 -0.35
N TYR A 13 -4.66 -8.10 0.22
CA TYR A 13 -3.60 -7.11 0.36
C TYR A 13 -2.99 -6.71 -0.98
N GLU A 14 -2.85 -7.67 -1.90
CA GLU A 14 -2.39 -7.34 -3.25
C GLU A 14 -3.37 -6.42 -3.96
N SER A 15 -4.65 -6.65 -3.79
CA SER A 15 -5.69 -5.80 -4.35
C SER A 15 -5.62 -4.39 -3.77
N LEU A 16 -5.39 -4.26 -2.48
CA LEU A 16 -5.24 -2.97 -1.82
C LEU A 16 -4.00 -2.23 -2.30
N GLU A 17 -2.89 -2.94 -2.46
CA GLU A 17 -1.66 -2.36 -3.00
C GLU A 17 -1.89 -1.80 -4.40
N GLU A 18 -2.63 -2.53 -5.24
CA GLU A 18 -2.95 -2.09 -6.59
C GLU A 18 -3.82 -0.84 -6.58
N LYS A 19 -4.80 -0.78 -5.71
CA LYS A 19 -5.64 0.42 -5.56
C LYS A 19 -4.80 1.62 -5.16
N MET A 20 -3.90 1.44 -4.20
CA MET A 20 -3.03 2.52 -3.73
C MET A 20 -2.07 2.96 -4.82
N LYS A 21 -1.54 2.00 -5.59
CA LYS A 21 -0.69 2.30 -6.73
C LYS A 21 -1.42 3.19 -7.74
N ASN A 22 -2.67 2.89 -8.02
CA ASN A 22 -3.46 3.68 -8.95
C ASN A 22 -3.70 5.10 -8.44
N ILE A 23 -3.77 5.28 -7.14
CA ILE A 23 -3.96 6.60 -6.53
C ILE A 23 -2.65 7.39 -6.54
N THR A 24 -1.56 6.77 -6.12
CA THR A 24 -0.26 7.45 -6.00
C THR A 24 0.49 7.53 -7.33
N GLY A 25 0.21 6.62 -8.24
CA GLY A 25 0.96 6.52 -9.49
C GLY A 25 2.31 5.85 -9.34
N THR A 26 2.62 5.32 -8.17
CA THR A 26 3.87 4.62 -7.89
C THR A 26 3.59 3.32 -7.16
N ARG A 27 4.59 2.45 -7.05
CA ARG A 27 4.42 1.19 -6.36
C ARG A 27 4.23 1.39 -4.87
N VAL A 28 3.28 0.63 -4.33
CA VAL A 28 2.98 0.63 -2.89
C VAL A 28 3.06 -0.81 -2.40
N PHE A 29 3.71 -1.00 -1.27
CA PHE A 29 3.86 -2.30 -0.64
C PHE A 29 3.27 -2.27 0.76
N ILE A 30 2.50 -3.29 1.09
CA ILE A 30 1.95 -3.46 2.43
C ILE A 30 2.71 -4.60 3.09
N HIS A 31 3.44 -4.28 4.14
CA HIS A 31 4.21 -5.24 4.91
C HIS A 31 3.45 -5.57 6.18
N ARG A 32 3.00 -6.82 6.28
CA ARG A 32 2.25 -7.26 7.44
C ARG A 32 3.18 -7.81 8.50
N LYS A 33 2.90 -7.49 9.75
CA LYS A 33 3.63 -7.98 10.91
C LYS A 33 2.67 -8.72 11.84
N LYS A 34 3.18 -9.21 12.95
CA LYS A 34 2.37 -9.92 13.94
C LYS A 34 1.42 -8.95 14.64
N ASN A 35 0.36 -9.51 15.22
CA ASN A 35 -0.62 -8.76 16.03
C ASN A 35 -1.34 -7.68 15.25
N ASN A 36 -1.66 -7.94 14.00
CA ASN A 36 -2.40 -7.02 13.13
C ASN A 36 -1.68 -5.69 12.93
N LYS A 37 -0.37 -5.69 13.10
CA LYS A 37 0.47 -4.52 12.82
C LYS A 37 1.08 -4.66 11.45
N GLY A 38 1.59 -3.56 10.94
CA GLY A 38 2.27 -3.57 9.66
C GLY A 38 2.76 -2.19 9.31
N LYS A 39 3.30 -2.08 8.12
CA LYS A 39 3.74 -0.79 7.58
C LYS A 39 3.40 -0.73 6.11
N ILE A 40 3.21 0.48 5.62
CA ILE A 40 2.96 0.73 4.20
C ILE A 40 4.18 1.47 3.66
N GLU A 41 4.71 0.95 2.56
CA GLU A 41 5.88 1.51 1.90
C GLU A 41 5.46 2.03 0.54
N ILE A 42 5.72 3.30 0.27
CA ILE A 42 5.40 3.93 -1.01
C ILE A 42 6.70 4.34 -1.67
N GLU A 43 6.94 3.86 -2.88
CA GLU A 43 8.10 4.25 -3.63
C GLU A 43 7.89 5.61 -4.31
N TYR A 44 8.94 6.39 -4.41
CA TYR A 44 8.95 7.58 -5.23
C TYR A 44 10.29 7.63 -5.95
N TYR A 45 10.28 8.18 -7.15
CA TYR A 45 11.46 8.15 -8.03
C TYR A 45 12.05 9.53 -8.28
N SER A 46 11.39 10.57 -7.80
CA SER A 46 11.84 11.94 -7.93
C SER A 46 11.22 12.77 -6.82
N ARG A 47 11.75 13.97 -6.63
CA ARG A 47 11.20 14.91 -5.66
C ARG A 47 9.77 15.29 -6.04
N ASP A 48 9.50 15.42 -7.33
CA ASP A 48 8.16 15.74 -7.81
C ASP A 48 7.16 14.64 -7.44
N ASP A 49 7.56 13.38 -7.56
CA ASP A 49 6.72 12.27 -7.13
C ASP A 49 6.41 12.34 -5.65
N LEU A 50 7.42 12.63 -4.84
CA LEU A 50 7.25 12.75 -3.41
C LEU A 50 6.28 13.88 -3.05
N GLU A 51 6.44 15.04 -3.68
CA GLU A 51 5.56 16.18 -3.44
C GLU A 51 4.12 15.86 -3.82
N ARG A 52 3.92 15.16 -4.93
CA ARG A 52 2.60 14.74 -5.36
C ARG A 52 1.94 13.80 -4.36
N ILE A 53 2.72 12.86 -3.81
CA ILE A 53 2.21 11.93 -2.80
C ILE A 53 1.83 12.69 -1.52
N ILE A 54 2.66 13.64 -1.12
CA ILE A 54 2.37 14.46 0.05
C ILE A 54 1.08 15.27 -0.17
N ASP A 55 0.90 15.83 -1.35
CA ASP A 55 -0.31 16.57 -1.69
C ASP A 55 -1.55 15.69 -1.61
N LEU A 56 -1.43 14.42 -2.04
CA LEU A 56 -2.53 13.47 -1.91
C LEU A 56 -2.92 13.25 -0.45
N PHE A 57 -1.95 13.10 0.43
CA PHE A 57 -2.22 12.94 1.84
C PHE A 57 -2.86 14.19 2.44
N GLU A 58 -2.41 15.35 2.03
CA GLU A 58 -2.98 16.61 2.53
C GLU A 58 -4.41 16.83 2.06
N SER A 59 -4.78 16.28 0.91
CA SER A 59 -6.14 16.40 0.40
C SER A 59 -7.12 15.48 1.10
N ILE A 60 -6.64 14.51 1.85
CA ILE A 60 -7.49 13.60 2.63
C ILE A 60 -7.80 14.25 3.98
N ARG A 61 -9.04 14.67 4.15
CA ARG A 61 -9.46 15.30 5.39
C ARG A 61 -10.81 14.78 5.83
#